data_2a8eed31bc61f461156f6ac551f89012
#
_entry.id   2a8eed31bc61f461156f6ac551f89012
#
_cell.length_a   1.000
_cell.length_b   1.000
_cell.length_c   1.000
_cell.angle_alpha   90.00
_cell.angle_beta   90.00
_cell.angle_gamma   90.00
#
_symmetry.space_group_name_H-M   'P 1'
#
loop_
_entity.id
_entity.type
_entity.pdbx_description
1 polymer ?
#
loop_
_entity_poly.entity_id
_entity_poly.type
_entity_poly.pdbx_seq_one_letter_code
_entity_poly.pdbx_strand_id
1 'polypeptide(L)'
;MLSIGEFSKICKVTTRTLRHYDEIGLIKPRFVNEENGYRFYETNQIRDMLLVSRLKEYDFSLEEIKEIQKENNIEFILNKILDKEKEIKSIINKFYKIEKQMQYDISRLKKGFDIMSFVDEMEVKVYETEDINILYSRQHMSAKDYGMYIGKLFEKAAKNKLTVVGPPMSIYYDDEFNEDNNDTEVAVQVKESTKDTRVLKGRLCAVTKFNGPYSSLSNGYGRILQWIDENDYVIDGHPYEKYIKGPMDGGEIITEIYFPVKKK
;
A
#
# COMPACT_ATOMS: atom_id res chain seq x y z
N MET A 1 1.12 20.81 47.37
CA MET A 1 0.62 21.28 46.04
C MET A 1 1.77 21.96 45.32
N LEU A 2 1.86 21.82 44.04
CA LEU A 2 2.88 22.41 43.17
C LEU A 2 2.26 23.57 42.39
N SER A 3 2.94 24.68 42.28
CA SER A 3 2.56 25.74 41.34
C SER A 3 2.67 25.25 39.89
N ILE A 4 1.99 25.93 38.97
CA ILE A 4 2.08 25.59 37.55
C ILE A 4 3.53 25.60 37.02
N GLY A 5 4.37 26.48 37.55
CA GLY A 5 5.80 26.56 37.21
C GLY A 5 6.59 25.33 37.69
N GLU A 6 6.38 24.90 38.93
CA GLU A 6 7.02 23.71 39.50
C GLU A 6 6.54 22.44 38.77
N PHE A 7 5.23 22.31 38.54
CA PHE A 7 4.65 21.19 37.82
C PHE A 7 5.17 21.11 36.37
N SER A 8 5.24 22.26 35.69
CA SER A 8 5.84 22.42 34.36
C SER A 8 7.29 21.90 34.31
N LYS A 9 8.10 22.31 35.29
CA LYS A 9 9.51 21.91 35.39
C LYS A 9 9.67 20.40 35.64
N ILE A 10 8.84 19.82 36.50
CA ILE A 10 8.88 18.41 36.85
C ILE A 10 8.45 17.56 35.66
N CYS A 11 7.33 17.92 35.02
CA CYS A 11 6.75 17.17 33.90
C CYS A 11 7.39 17.49 32.55
N LYS A 12 8.33 18.44 32.47
CA LYS A 12 9.00 18.90 31.25
C LYS A 12 8.04 19.35 30.13
N VAL A 13 6.96 20.02 30.53
CA VAL A 13 5.98 20.64 29.64
C VAL A 13 5.86 22.12 29.92
N THR A 14 5.54 22.94 28.91
CA THR A 14 5.43 24.38 29.11
C THR A 14 4.19 24.75 29.93
N THR A 15 4.24 25.88 30.66
CA THR A 15 3.07 26.40 31.35
C THR A 15 1.93 26.77 30.38
N ARG A 16 2.26 27.12 29.12
CA ARG A 16 1.30 27.34 28.04
C ARG A 16 0.57 26.04 27.71
N THR A 17 1.30 24.93 27.56
CA THR A 17 0.72 23.59 27.32
C THR A 17 -0.20 23.18 28.47
N LEU A 18 0.20 23.41 29.72
CA LEU A 18 -0.63 23.10 30.90
C LEU A 18 -1.93 23.91 30.94
N ARG A 19 -1.89 25.19 30.54
CA ARG A 19 -3.11 26.01 30.42
C ARG A 19 -4.01 25.48 29.35
N HIS A 20 -3.46 25.14 28.20
CA HIS A 20 -4.23 24.53 27.12
C HIS A 20 -4.84 23.18 27.55
N TYR A 21 -4.10 22.34 28.27
CA TYR A 21 -4.62 21.07 28.79
C TYR A 21 -5.73 21.25 29.81
N ASP A 22 -5.67 22.32 30.62
CA ASP A 22 -6.76 22.72 31.51
C ASP A 22 -8.00 23.16 30.70
N GLU A 23 -7.84 24.05 29.73
CA GLU A 23 -8.91 24.55 28.85
C GLU A 23 -9.67 23.42 28.14
N ILE A 24 -8.94 22.47 27.59
CA ILE A 24 -9.55 21.31 26.92
C ILE A 24 -9.96 20.18 27.87
N GLY A 25 -9.67 20.32 29.19
CA GLY A 25 -10.05 19.34 30.21
C GLY A 25 -9.24 18.05 30.24
N LEU A 26 -8.01 18.06 29.68
CA LEU A 26 -7.11 16.91 29.68
C LEU A 26 -6.35 16.72 30.98
N ILE A 27 -5.78 17.83 31.53
CA ILE A 27 -5.15 17.91 32.88
C ILE A 27 -5.65 19.17 33.56
N LYS A 28 -6.57 19.02 34.48
CA LYS A 28 -7.12 20.16 35.24
C LYS A 28 -6.31 20.40 36.51
N PRO A 29 -6.00 21.67 36.87
CA PRO A 29 -5.39 21.97 38.15
C PRO A 29 -6.32 21.56 39.31
N ARG A 30 -5.76 21.10 40.39
CA ARG A 30 -6.52 20.76 41.60
C ARG A 30 -7.16 21.98 42.22
N PHE A 31 -6.48 23.11 42.13
CA PHE A 31 -6.92 24.38 42.71
C PHE A 31 -6.50 25.53 41.79
N VAL A 32 -7.41 26.49 41.61
CA VAL A 32 -7.14 27.77 40.97
C VAL A 32 -7.45 28.85 42.00
N ASN A 33 -6.50 29.71 42.27
CA ASN A 33 -6.71 30.83 43.17
C ASN A 33 -7.61 31.87 42.49
N GLU A 34 -8.75 32.18 43.07
CA GLU A 34 -9.77 33.06 42.48
C GLU A 34 -9.31 34.54 42.40
N GLU A 35 -8.42 34.98 43.30
CA GLU A 35 -7.96 36.37 43.34
C GLU A 35 -6.96 36.70 42.24
N ASN A 36 -6.10 35.74 41.87
CA ASN A 36 -4.98 35.99 40.95
C ASN A 36 -4.87 34.99 39.78
N GLY A 37 -5.77 33.99 39.69
CA GLY A 37 -5.82 32.99 38.65
C GLY A 37 -4.68 31.96 38.66
N TYR A 38 -3.89 31.91 39.74
CA TYR A 38 -2.78 30.96 39.84
C TYR A 38 -3.27 29.52 39.99
N ARG A 39 -2.67 28.63 39.20
CA ARG A 39 -3.00 27.20 39.12
C ARG A 39 -2.07 26.37 39.97
N PHE A 40 -2.62 25.43 40.72
CA PHE A 40 -1.88 24.50 41.57
C PHE A 40 -2.29 23.07 41.29
N TYR A 41 -1.29 22.18 41.30
CA TYR A 41 -1.42 20.76 40.98
C TYR A 41 -0.99 19.90 42.18
N GLU A 42 -1.59 18.73 42.33
CA GLU A 42 -1.15 17.72 43.29
C GLU A 42 -0.04 16.84 42.70
N THR A 43 0.78 16.24 43.56
CA THR A 43 1.88 15.35 43.15
C THR A 43 1.38 14.08 42.44
N ASN A 44 0.19 13.57 42.76
CA ASN A 44 -0.43 12.45 42.09
C ASN A 44 -0.75 12.74 40.62
N GLN A 45 -1.05 14.01 40.28
CA GLN A 45 -1.30 14.42 38.88
C GLN A 45 -0.05 14.37 37.98
N ILE A 46 1.15 14.22 38.58
CA ILE A 46 2.38 13.96 37.81
C ILE A 46 2.23 12.67 37.00
N ARG A 47 1.63 11.62 37.57
CA ARG A 47 1.39 10.34 36.88
C ARG A 47 0.49 10.52 35.67
N ASP A 48 -0.58 11.31 35.80
CA ASP A 48 -1.52 11.56 34.69
C ASP A 48 -0.82 12.34 33.57
N MET A 49 0.01 13.34 33.92
CA MET A 49 0.77 14.10 32.95
C MET A 49 1.83 13.23 32.24
N LEU A 50 2.49 12.32 32.97
CA LEU A 50 3.45 11.37 32.36
C LEU A 50 2.74 10.41 31.41
N LEU A 51 1.53 9.97 31.73
CA LEU A 51 0.71 9.15 30.81
C LEU A 51 0.39 9.95 29.53
N VAL A 52 -0.07 11.19 29.65
CA VAL A 52 -0.34 12.08 28.52
C VAL A 52 0.93 12.22 27.66
N SER A 53 2.09 12.49 28.28
CA SER A 53 3.36 12.63 27.56
C SER A 53 3.72 11.34 26.80
N ARG A 54 3.57 10.18 27.43
CA ARG A 54 3.86 8.89 26.81
C ARG A 54 2.95 8.61 25.62
N LEU A 55 1.66 8.88 25.73
CA LEU A 55 0.72 8.69 24.62
C LEU A 55 0.97 9.67 23.48
N LYS A 56 1.41 10.91 23.79
CA LYS A 56 1.88 11.87 22.77
C LYS A 56 3.12 11.36 22.01
N GLU A 57 4.08 10.74 22.70
CA GLU A 57 5.24 10.11 22.07
C GLU A 57 4.83 8.96 21.11
N TYR A 58 3.70 8.32 21.37
CA TYR A 58 3.13 7.28 20.48
C TYR A 58 2.26 7.87 19.37
N ASP A 59 2.26 9.20 19.18
CA ASP A 59 1.49 9.92 18.17
C ASP A 59 -0.04 9.83 18.32
N PHE A 60 -0.53 9.70 19.56
CA PHE A 60 -1.95 9.85 19.85
C PHE A 60 -2.37 11.32 19.81
N SER A 61 -3.55 11.60 19.25
CA SER A 61 -4.19 12.91 19.33
C SER A 61 -4.64 13.24 20.76
N LEU A 62 -4.90 14.51 21.05
CA LEU A 62 -5.38 14.90 22.39
C LEU A 62 -6.78 14.34 22.67
N GLU A 63 -7.60 14.15 21.65
CA GLU A 63 -8.92 13.54 21.72
C GLU A 63 -8.83 12.06 22.10
N GLU A 64 -7.96 11.30 21.43
CA GLU A 64 -7.70 9.89 21.73
C GLU A 64 -7.17 9.71 23.16
N ILE A 65 -6.27 10.61 23.60
CA ILE A 65 -5.73 10.58 24.97
C ILE A 65 -6.82 10.82 26.01
N LYS A 66 -7.74 11.77 25.77
CA LYS A 66 -8.90 12.00 26.64
C LYS A 66 -9.81 10.76 26.74
N GLU A 67 -10.06 10.12 25.62
CA GLU A 67 -10.84 8.89 25.58
C GLU A 67 -10.18 7.80 26.44
N ILE A 68 -8.87 7.60 26.28
CA ILE A 68 -8.07 6.64 27.07
C ILE A 68 -8.14 6.96 28.57
N GLN A 69 -8.02 8.23 28.95
CA GLN A 69 -8.11 8.63 30.37
C GLN A 69 -9.50 8.43 30.96
N LYS A 70 -10.55 8.68 30.17
CA LYS A 70 -11.95 8.53 30.59
C LYS A 70 -12.31 7.08 30.86
N GLU A 71 -11.95 6.18 29.93
CA GLU A 71 -12.28 4.76 30.02
C GLU A 71 -11.48 4.03 31.10
N ASN A 72 -10.24 4.47 31.36
CA ASN A 72 -9.33 3.94 32.41
C ASN A 72 -9.35 2.40 32.52
N ASN A 73 -9.48 1.71 31.38
CA ASN A 73 -9.57 0.25 31.27
C ASN A 73 -8.33 -0.28 30.55
N ILE A 74 -7.64 -1.24 31.16
CA ILE A 74 -6.39 -1.82 30.64
C ILE A 74 -6.60 -2.45 29.27
N GLU A 75 -7.68 -3.18 29.07
CA GLU A 75 -8.01 -3.84 27.79
C GLU A 75 -8.28 -2.81 26.69
N PHE A 76 -9.01 -1.75 27.01
CA PHE A 76 -9.24 -0.63 26.09
C PHE A 76 -7.93 0.04 25.68
N ILE A 77 -7.07 0.36 26.66
CA ILE A 77 -5.76 0.95 26.42
C ILE A 77 -4.89 0.03 25.55
N LEU A 78 -4.87 -1.27 25.84
CA LEU A 78 -4.13 -2.25 25.06
C LEU A 78 -4.58 -2.26 23.59
N ASN A 79 -5.89 -2.30 23.34
CA ASN A 79 -6.43 -2.29 21.98
C ASN A 79 -6.06 -1.01 21.23
N LYS A 80 -6.18 0.16 21.84
CA LYS A 80 -5.77 1.44 21.25
C LYS A 80 -4.28 1.47 20.89
N ILE A 81 -3.42 0.96 21.77
CA ILE A 81 -1.96 0.88 21.50
C ILE A 81 -1.66 -0.10 20.37
N LEU A 82 -2.32 -1.26 20.33
CA LEU A 82 -2.15 -2.24 19.25
C LEU A 82 -2.59 -1.68 17.89
N ASP A 83 -3.69 -0.93 17.86
CA ASP A 83 -4.16 -0.30 16.62
C ASP A 83 -3.20 0.81 16.15
N LYS A 84 -2.70 1.64 17.08
CA LYS A 84 -1.67 2.65 16.77
C LYS A 84 -0.36 2.01 16.29
N GLU A 85 0.04 0.88 16.87
CA GLU A 85 1.22 0.13 16.39
C GLU A 85 1.05 -0.36 14.95
N LYS A 86 -0.14 -0.85 14.59
CA LYS A 86 -0.44 -1.26 13.20
C LYS A 86 -0.39 -0.07 12.23
N GLU A 87 -0.94 1.07 12.63
CA GLU A 87 -0.89 2.31 11.86
C GLU A 87 0.56 2.74 11.59
N ILE A 88 1.39 2.81 12.65
CA ILE A 88 2.80 3.17 12.55
C ILE A 88 3.56 2.18 11.66
N LYS A 89 3.34 0.87 11.81
CA LYS A 89 3.94 -0.16 10.94
C LYS A 89 3.56 0.05 9.46
N SER A 90 2.32 0.43 9.18
CA SER A 90 1.88 0.75 7.82
C SER A 90 2.62 1.96 7.25
N ILE A 91 2.77 3.03 8.05
CA ILE A 91 3.51 4.24 7.69
C ILE A 91 5.00 3.91 7.41
N ILE A 92 5.64 3.16 8.30
CA ILE A 92 7.03 2.72 8.13
C ILE A 92 7.20 1.93 6.84
N ASN A 93 6.30 0.98 6.55
CA ASN A 93 6.36 0.19 5.32
C ASN A 93 6.17 1.05 4.06
N LYS A 94 5.29 2.06 4.10
CA LYS A 94 5.14 3.04 3.02
C LYS A 94 6.45 3.79 2.77
N PHE A 95 7.06 4.35 3.81
CA PHE A 95 8.31 5.11 3.65
C PHE A 95 9.49 4.23 3.24
N TYR A 96 9.55 2.98 3.72
CA TYR A 96 10.54 2.00 3.26
C TYR A 96 10.45 1.76 1.74
N LYS A 97 9.24 1.61 1.20
CA LYS A 97 9.04 1.47 -0.26
C LYS A 97 9.50 2.70 -1.03
N ILE A 98 9.17 3.90 -0.53
CA ILE A 98 9.60 5.17 -1.12
C ILE A 98 11.13 5.26 -1.12
N GLU A 99 11.79 4.95 0.00
CA GLU A 99 13.24 4.95 0.11
C GLU A 99 13.90 4.01 -0.90
N LYS A 100 13.37 2.79 -1.05
CA LYS A 100 13.87 1.83 -2.05
C LYS A 100 13.76 2.37 -3.48
N GLN A 101 12.64 3.00 -3.83
CA GLN A 101 12.49 3.64 -5.13
C GLN A 101 13.50 4.77 -5.32
N MET A 102 13.67 5.65 -4.33
CA MET A 102 14.67 6.72 -4.39
C MET A 102 16.09 6.18 -4.54
N GLN A 103 16.47 5.11 -3.87
CA GLN A 103 17.79 4.46 -4.00
C GLN A 103 18.00 3.93 -5.44
N TYR A 104 16.98 3.36 -6.05
CA TYR A 104 17.02 2.94 -7.45
C TYR A 104 17.27 4.14 -8.39
N ASP A 105 16.47 5.20 -8.25
CA ASP A 105 16.59 6.41 -9.08
C ASP A 105 17.96 7.08 -8.91
N ILE A 106 18.46 7.19 -7.67
CA ILE A 106 19.82 7.70 -7.39
C ILE A 106 20.88 6.85 -8.10
N SER A 107 20.72 5.52 -8.10
CA SER A 107 21.69 4.63 -8.77
C SER A 107 21.75 4.86 -10.29
N ARG A 108 20.63 5.18 -10.90
CA ARG A 108 20.50 5.49 -12.33
C ARG A 108 21.12 6.86 -12.64
N LEU A 109 20.75 7.88 -11.88
CA LEU A 109 21.32 9.23 -12.02
C LEU A 109 22.84 9.24 -11.90
N LYS A 110 23.41 8.48 -10.95
CA LYS A 110 24.87 8.32 -10.81
C LYS A 110 25.55 7.69 -12.02
N LYS A 111 24.81 6.90 -12.81
CA LYS A 111 25.31 6.31 -14.07
C LYS A 111 25.11 7.21 -15.30
N GLY A 112 24.58 8.42 -15.10
CA GLY A 112 24.33 9.39 -16.19
C GLY A 112 22.98 9.22 -16.90
N PHE A 113 22.10 8.36 -16.40
CA PHE A 113 20.73 8.24 -16.90
C PHE A 113 19.83 9.24 -16.17
N ASP A 114 18.82 9.78 -16.84
CA ASP A 114 17.73 10.48 -16.14
C ASP A 114 16.77 9.48 -15.46
N ILE A 115 15.86 9.99 -14.64
CA ILE A 115 14.91 9.15 -13.88
C ILE A 115 14.00 8.34 -14.81
N MET A 116 13.68 8.85 -16.00
CA MET A 116 12.72 8.23 -16.93
C MET A 116 13.43 7.46 -18.08
N SER A 117 14.75 7.59 -18.25
CA SER A 117 15.47 6.96 -19.37
C SER A 117 15.34 5.42 -19.42
N PHE A 118 15.00 4.77 -18.30
CA PHE A 118 14.73 3.33 -18.30
C PHE A 118 13.50 2.95 -19.10
N VAL A 119 12.56 3.88 -19.31
CA VAL A 119 11.37 3.67 -20.15
C VAL A 119 11.79 3.45 -21.58
N ASP A 120 12.73 4.26 -22.09
CA ASP A 120 13.21 4.18 -23.48
C ASP A 120 14.05 2.92 -23.74
N GLU A 121 14.69 2.38 -22.69
CA GLU A 121 15.50 1.15 -22.76
C GLU A 121 14.68 -0.13 -22.76
N MET A 122 13.39 -0.06 -22.38
CA MET A 122 12.53 -1.25 -22.38
C MET A 122 12.24 -1.73 -23.81
N GLU A 123 12.65 -2.96 -24.10
CA GLU A 123 12.38 -3.61 -25.38
C GLU A 123 10.88 -3.95 -25.50
N VAL A 124 10.29 -3.63 -26.63
CA VAL A 124 8.94 -4.07 -27.00
C VAL A 124 9.04 -5.08 -28.14
N LYS A 125 8.45 -6.26 -27.95
CA LYS A 125 8.40 -7.33 -28.94
C LYS A 125 6.97 -7.51 -29.43
N VAL A 126 6.80 -7.91 -30.70
CA VAL A 126 5.49 -8.29 -31.22
C VAL A 126 5.55 -9.73 -31.72
N TYR A 127 4.64 -10.54 -31.20
CA TYR A 127 4.50 -11.95 -31.62
C TYR A 127 3.09 -12.50 -31.36
N GLU A 128 2.75 -13.56 -32.06
CA GLU A 128 1.54 -14.33 -31.81
C GLU A 128 1.69 -15.10 -30.49
N THR A 129 0.76 -14.91 -29.57
CA THR A 129 0.67 -15.72 -28.35
C THR A 129 -0.10 -17.00 -28.65
N GLU A 130 0.15 -18.05 -27.89
CA GLU A 130 -0.57 -19.33 -28.03
C GLU A 130 -1.89 -19.32 -27.28
N ASP A 131 -2.81 -20.21 -27.69
CA ASP A 131 -3.99 -20.53 -26.89
C ASP A 131 -3.57 -21.16 -25.57
N ILE A 132 -4.02 -20.61 -24.44
CA ILE A 132 -3.74 -21.17 -23.12
C ILE A 132 -5.03 -21.44 -22.35
N ASN A 133 -5.05 -22.56 -21.62
CA ASN A 133 -6.17 -22.87 -20.74
C ASN A 133 -5.93 -22.23 -19.37
N ILE A 134 -6.89 -21.45 -18.89
CA ILE A 134 -6.77 -20.69 -17.63
C ILE A 134 -7.89 -21.05 -16.66
N LEU A 135 -7.53 -21.21 -15.38
CA LEU A 135 -8.44 -21.15 -14.25
C LEU A 135 -8.56 -19.68 -13.82
N TYR A 136 -9.76 -19.13 -13.74
CA TYR A 136 -9.97 -17.70 -13.60
C TYR A 136 -11.05 -17.31 -12.59
N SER A 137 -11.02 -16.04 -12.20
CA SER A 137 -12.07 -15.37 -11.44
C SER A 137 -12.16 -13.92 -11.89
N ARG A 138 -13.30 -13.52 -12.48
CA ARG A 138 -13.57 -12.14 -12.90
C ARG A 138 -14.59 -11.51 -11.98
N GLN A 139 -14.28 -10.32 -11.50
CA GLN A 139 -15.17 -9.52 -10.67
C GLN A 139 -14.61 -8.10 -10.49
N HIS A 140 -15.44 -7.21 -9.99
CA HIS A 140 -14.94 -5.93 -9.50
C HIS A 140 -14.14 -6.15 -8.22
N MET A 141 -12.89 -5.65 -8.19
CA MET A 141 -11.99 -5.79 -7.05
C MET A 141 -11.01 -4.62 -6.93
N SER A 142 -10.52 -4.37 -5.72
CA SER A 142 -9.42 -3.45 -5.51
C SER A 142 -8.10 -4.03 -6.03
N ALA A 143 -7.23 -3.20 -6.60
CA ALA A 143 -5.88 -3.61 -6.99
C ALA A 143 -5.06 -4.21 -5.83
N LYS A 144 -5.37 -3.81 -4.58
CA LYS A 144 -4.75 -4.34 -3.35
C LYS A 144 -5.11 -5.81 -3.09
N ASP A 145 -6.24 -6.28 -3.64
CA ASP A 145 -6.80 -7.61 -3.39
C ASP A 145 -6.38 -8.66 -4.43
N TYR A 146 -5.71 -8.27 -5.52
CA TYR A 146 -5.30 -9.21 -6.58
C TYR A 146 -4.53 -10.41 -6.03
N GLY A 147 -3.57 -10.19 -5.12
CA GLY A 147 -2.82 -11.26 -4.48
C GLY A 147 -3.69 -12.26 -3.71
N MET A 148 -4.73 -11.78 -3.02
CA MET A 148 -5.70 -12.63 -2.31
C MET A 148 -6.51 -13.49 -3.28
N TYR A 149 -7.01 -12.91 -4.36
CA TYR A 149 -7.79 -13.66 -5.36
C TYR A 149 -6.93 -14.64 -6.14
N ILE A 150 -5.71 -14.28 -6.49
CA ILE A 150 -4.72 -15.21 -7.08
C ILE A 150 -4.44 -16.37 -6.11
N GLY A 151 -4.25 -16.11 -4.82
CA GLY A 151 -4.08 -17.15 -3.80
C GLY A 151 -5.25 -18.14 -3.77
N LYS A 152 -6.49 -17.65 -3.82
CA LYS A 152 -7.70 -18.49 -3.91
C LYS A 152 -7.73 -19.37 -5.18
N LEU A 153 -7.19 -18.88 -6.31
CA LEU A 153 -7.09 -19.69 -7.54
C LEU A 153 -6.07 -20.83 -7.36
N PHE A 154 -4.93 -20.60 -6.72
CA PHE A 154 -3.99 -21.66 -6.40
C PHE A 154 -4.59 -22.72 -5.47
N GLU A 155 -5.32 -22.30 -4.44
CA GLU A 155 -6.05 -23.21 -3.54
C GLU A 155 -7.10 -24.04 -4.32
N LYS A 156 -7.86 -23.39 -5.21
CA LYS A 156 -8.87 -24.04 -6.04
C LYS A 156 -8.22 -25.03 -7.02
N ALA A 157 -7.08 -24.67 -7.62
CA ALA A 157 -6.32 -25.56 -8.48
C ALA A 157 -5.85 -26.81 -7.71
N ALA A 158 -5.26 -26.63 -6.54
CA ALA A 158 -4.82 -27.73 -5.69
C ALA A 158 -5.97 -28.67 -5.29
N LYS A 159 -7.10 -28.09 -4.82
CA LYS A 159 -8.30 -28.86 -4.45
C LYS A 159 -8.87 -29.67 -5.62
N ASN A 160 -8.85 -29.14 -6.82
CA ASN A 160 -9.35 -29.78 -8.04
C ASN A 160 -8.29 -30.60 -8.76
N LYS A 161 -7.08 -30.76 -8.19
CA LYS A 161 -5.94 -31.49 -8.75
C LYS A 161 -5.54 -30.99 -10.16
N LEU A 162 -5.63 -29.67 -10.37
CA LEU A 162 -5.18 -29.03 -11.61
C LEU A 162 -3.69 -28.75 -11.55
N THR A 163 -3.00 -28.98 -12.65
CA THR A 163 -1.56 -28.71 -12.79
C THR A 163 -1.35 -27.28 -13.27
N VAL A 164 -0.86 -26.40 -12.40
CA VAL A 164 -0.46 -25.04 -12.79
C VAL A 164 0.83 -25.12 -13.61
N VAL A 165 0.82 -24.50 -14.80
CA VAL A 165 1.93 -24.57 -15.77
C VAL A 165 2.46 -23.20 -16.20
N GLY A 166 1.95 -22.12 -15.64
CA GLY A 166 2.39 -20.75 -15.97
C GLY A 166 2.24 -19.78 -14.79
N PRO A 167 2.76 -18.57 -14.94
CA PRO A 167 2.65 -17.54 -13.92
C PRO A 167 1.20 -17.06 -13.76
N PRO A 168 0.84 -16.50 -12.59
CA PRO A 168 -0.43 -15.83 -12.43
C PRO A 168 -0.52 -14.58 -13.32
N MET A 169 -1.74 -14.20 -13.68
CA MET A 169 -2.01 -13.07 -14.56
C MET A 169 -3.24 -12.29 -14.13
N SER A 170 -3.34 -11.04 -14.59
CA SER A 170 -4.53 -10.19 -14.50
C SER A 170 -4.89 -9.63 -15.86
N ILE A 171 -6.15 -9.68 -16.22
CA ILE A 171 -6.72 -9.14 -17.48
C ILE A 171 -7.66 -8.01 -17.08
N TYR A 172 -7.54 -6.85 -17.73
CA TYR A 172 -8.25 -5.63 -17.40
C TYR A 172 -9.34 -5.35 -18.42
N TYR A 173 -10.55 -5.09 -17.94
CA TYR A 173 -11.74 -4.90 -18.77
C TYR A 173 -12.31 -3.47 -18.71
N ASP A 174 -11.89 -2.65 -17.72
CA ASP A 174 -12.32 -1.27 -17.61
C ASP A 174 -11.60 -0.36 -18.59
N ASP A 175 -12.32 0.68 -19.02
CA ASP A 175 -11.76 1.78 -19.82
C ASP A 175 -11.03 2.83 -18.95
N GLU A 176 -11.33 2.90 -17.64
CA GLU A 176 -10.74 3.82 -16.68
C GLU A 176 -10.22 3.07 -15.44
N PHE A 177 -9.07 3.51 -14.93
CA PHE A 177 -8.49 2.93 -13.71
C PHE A 177 -9.22 3.44 -12.46
N ASN A 178 -9.68 2.51 -11.62
CA ASN A 178 -10.21 2.79 -10.29
C ASN A 178 -9.54 1.88 -9.27
N GLU A 179 -8.67 2.45 -8.40
CA GLU A 179 -7.85 1.67 -7.45
C GLU A 179 -8.67 0.70 -6.59
N ASP A 180 -9.89 1.08 -6.24
CA ASP A 180 -10.73 0.35 -5.30
C ASP A 180 -11.80 -0.54 -5.96
N ASN A 181 -12.06 -0.39 -7.27
CA ASN A 181 -13.18 -1.07 -7.94
C ASN A 181 -12.94 -1.26 -9.44
N ASN A 182 -11.97 -2.13 -9.81
CA ASN A 182 -11.69 -2.46 -11.21
C ASN A 182 -12.37 -3.76 -11.63
N ASP A 183 -12.94 -3.81 -12.84
CA ASP A 183 -13.39 -5.06 -13.47
C ASP A 183 -12.18 -5.84 -13.98
N THR A 184 -11.69 -6.72 -13.14
CA THR A 184 -10.46 -7.48 -13.38
C THR A 184 -10.72 -8.96 -13.31
N GLU A 185 -10.11 -9.69 -14.26
CA GLU A 185 -10.02 -11.13 -14.21
C GLU A 185 -8.63 -11.56 -13.79
N VAL A 186 -8.51 -12.17 -12.61
CA VAL A 186 -7.28 -12.85 -12.21
C VAL A 186 -7.32 -14.30 -12.70
N ALA A 187 -6.17 -14.82 -13.15
CA ALA A 187 -6.10 -16.15 -13.69
C ALA A 187 -4.74 -16.83 -13.44
N VAL A 188 -4.75 -18.16 -13.53
CA VAL A 188 -3.54 -18.99 -13.57
C VAL A 188 -3.65 -19.98 -14.72
N GLN A 189 -2.55 -20.20 -15.45
CA GLN A 189 -2.53 -21.17 -16.53
C GLN A 189 -2.49 -22.59 -15.94
N VAL A 190 -3.42 -23.45 -16.42
CA VAL A 190 -3.52 -24.84 -15.98
C VAL A 190 -3.54 -25.77 -17.18
N LYS A 191 -3.08 -27.02 -16.97
CA LYS A 191 -3.00 -28.02 -18.05
C LYS A 191 -4.38 -28.61 -18.37
N GLU A 192 -5.17 -28.91 -17.35
CA GLU A 192 -6.44 -29.63 -17.48
C GLU A 192 -7.58 -28.66 -17.79
N SER A 193 -8.48 -29.06 -18.69
CA SER A 193 -9.73 -28.33 -18.98
C SER A 193 -10.87 -28.85 -18.11
N THR A 194 -11.59 -27.96 -17.45
CA THR A 194 -12.73 -28.25 -16.58
C THR A 194 -13.86 -27.23 -16.82
N LYS A 195 -14.98 -27.39 -16.15
CA LYS A 195 -16.07 -26.38 -16.20
C LYS A 195 -15.67 -25.00 -15.62
N ASP A 196 -14.62 -24.96 -14.82
CA ASP A 196 -14.13 -23.74 -14.15
C ASP A 196 -12.96 -23.09 -14.93
N THR A 197 -12.59 -23.67 -16.06
CA THR A 197 -11.50 -23.14 -16.92
C THR A 197 -12.06 -22.66 -18.25
N ARG A 198 -11.32 -21.78 -18.90
CA ARG A 198 -11.57 -21.33 -20.27
C ARG A 198 -10.28 -21.21 -21.06
N VAL A 199 -10.39 -21.21 -22.36
CA VAL A 199 -9.27 -20.91 -23.25
C VAL A 199 -9.14 -19.39 -23.38
N LEU A 200 -8.00 -18.85 -23.02
CA LEU A 200 -7.56 -17.52 -23.43
C LEU A 200 -6.93 -17.67 -24.82
N LYS A 201 -7.61 -17.12 -25.83
CA LYS A 201 -7.17 -17.24 -27.23
C LYS A 201 -5.88 -16.48 -27.49
N GLY A 202 -4.98 -17.14 -28.19
CA GLY A 202 -3.77 -16.51 -28.70
C GLY A 202 -4.10 -15.37 -29.65
N ARG A 203 -3.27 -14.33 -29.63
CA ARG A 203 -3.42 -13.13 -30.46
C ARG A 203 -2.04 -12.53 -30.75
N LEU A 204 -1.98 -11.70 -31.79
CA LEU A 204 -0.82 -10.83 -31.96
C LEU A 204 -0.77 -9.84 -30.80
N CYS A 205 0.32 -9.84 -30.03
CA CYS A 205 0.50 -8.98 -28.89
C CYS A 205 1.80 -8.18 -29.00
N ALA A 206 1.74 -6.89 -28.69
CA ALA A 206 2.91 -6.14 -28.27
C ALA A 206 3.18 -6.48 -26.81
N VAL A 207 4.44 -6.78 -26.49
CA VAL A 207 4.83 -7.29 -25.17
C VAL A 207 6.08 -6.56 -24.68
N THR A 208 6.07 -6.07 -23.46
CA THR A 208 7.26 -5.56 -22.80
C THR A 208 7.46 -6.22 -21.45
N LYS A 209 8.72 -6.30 -21.01
CA LYS A 209 9.10 -6.82 -19.71
C LYS A 209 9.50 -5.67 -18.80
N PHE A 210 8.74 -5.46 -17.73
CA PHE A 210 9.02 -4.46 -16.74
C PHE A 210 9.70 -5.09 -15.52
N ASN A 211 10.84 -4.51 -15.13
CA ASN A 211 11.60 -4.88 -13.95
C ASN A 211 11.44 -3.76 -12.92
N GLY A 212 10.73 -4.01 -11.84
CA GLY A 212 10.51 -3.02 -10.79
C GLY A 212 9.20 -3.23 -10.01
N PRO A 213 8.93 -2.34 -9.04
CA PRO A 213 7.75 -2.46 -8.18
C PRO A 213 6.45 -2.19 -8.96
N TYR A 214 5.37 -2.83 -8.54
CA TYR A 214 4.05 -2.64 -9.15
C TYR A 214 3.57 -1.17 -9.15
N SER A 215 4.00 -0.36 -8.19
CA SER A 215 3.70 1.08 -8.14
C SER A 215 4.27 1.89 -9.32
N SER A 216 5.24 1.34 -10.04
CA SER A 216 5.89 1.97 -11.21
C SER A 216 5.53 1.28 -12.53
N LEU A 217 4.55 0.39 -12.52
CA LEU A 217 4.15 -0.40 -13.69
C LEU A 217 3.62 0.47 -14.84
N SER A 218 3.07 1.66 -14.51
CA SER A 218 2.67 2.69 -15.47
C SER A 218 3.78 3.07 -16.47
N ASN A 219 5.05 2.94 -16.09
CA ASN A 219 6.17 3.18 -16.98
C ASN A 219 6.24 2.13 -18.11
N GLY A 220 5.99 0.85 -17.78
CA GLY A 220 5.88 -0.21 -18.78
C GLY A 220 4.71 0.00 -19.72
N TYR A 221 3.56 0.41 -19.19
CA TYR A 221 2.39 0.79 -20.00
C TYR A 221 2.69 1.97 -20.91
N GLY A 222 3.29 3.03 -20.41
CA GLY A 222 3.68 4.20 -21.21
C GLY A 222 4.59 3.81 -22.38
N ARG A 223 5.61 2.99 -22.11
CA ARG A 223 6.55 2.53 -23.16
C ARG A 223 5.87 1.71 -24.24
N ILE A 224 5.03 0.75 -23.87
CA ILE A 224 4.40 -0.13 -24.85
C ILE A 224 3.36 0.61 -25.70
N LEU A 225 2.62 1.55 -25.11
CA LEU A 225 1.65 2.38 -25.81
C LEU A 225 2.32 3.35 -26.79
N GLN A 226 3.41 4.00 -26.38
CA GLN A 226 4.23 4.84 -27.26
C GLN A 226 4.76 4.02 -28.44
N TRP A 227 5.30 2.83 -28.18
CA TRP A 227 5.82 1.94 -29.22
C TRP A 227 4.73 1.50 -30.20
N ILE A 228 3.51 1.17 -29.72
CA ILE A 228 2.36 0.80 -30.54
C ILE A 228 2.01 1.92 -31.52
N ASP A 229 1.99 3.18 -31.04
CA ASP A 229 1.66 4.34 -31.86
C ASP A 229 2.74 4.62 -32.91
N GLU A 230 4.04 4.51 -32.56
CA GLU A 230 5.19 4.72 -33.43
C GLU A 230 5.36 3.65 -34.51
N ASN A 231 4.76 2.46 -34.38
CA ASN A 231 5.00 1.29 -35.25
C ASN A 231 3.78 0.83 -36.04
N ASP A 232 2.80 1.69 -36.28
CA ASP A 232 1.59 1.42 -37.09
C ASP A 232 0.72 0.25 -36.59
N TYR A 233 0.62 0.11 -35.27
CA TYR A 233 -0.32 -0.81 -34.63
C TYR A 233 -1.47 -0.07 -33.97
N VAL A 234 -2.57 -0.77 -33.73
CA VAL A 234 -3.69 -0.33 -32.87
C VAL A 234 -4.01 -1.43 -31.87
N ILE A 235 -4.49 -1.04 -30.70
CA ILE A 235 -4.97 -1.98 -29.67
C ILE A 235 -6.19 -2.72 -30.20
N ASP A 236 -6.21 -4.05 -30.03
CA ASP A 236 -7.27 -4.93 -30.51
C ASP A 236 -7.72 -5.92 -29.43
N GLY A 237 -7.86 -5.46 -28.21
CA GLY A 237 -8.37 -6.25 -27.09
C GLY A 237 -7.91 -5.75 -25.74
N HIS A 238 -8.28 -6.47 -24.70
CA HIS A 238 -7.98 -6.12 -23.32
C HIS A 238 -6.53 -6.43 -22.98
N PRO A 239 -5.79 -5.47 -22.38
CA PRO A 239 -4.43 -5.70 -21.93
C PRO A 239 -4.41 -6.67 -20.74
N TYR A 240 -3.30 -7.38 -20.60
CA TYR A 240 -3.10 -8.27 -19.46
C TYR A 240 -1.64 -8.29 -19.01
N GLU A 241 -1.44 -8.64 -17.77
CA GLU A 241 -0.15 -8.78 -17.11
C GLU A 241 0.11 -10.22 -16.73
N LYS A 242 1.36 -10.66 -16.86
CA LYS A 242 1.86 -11.93 -16.27
C LYS A 242 2.91 -11.61 -15.22
N TYR A 243 2.72 -12.13 -14.03
CA TYR A 243 3.60 -11.90 -12.88
C TYR A 243 4.67 -12.97 -12.82
N ILE A 244 5.77 -12.73 -13.55
CA ILE A 244 6.86 -13.72 -13.73
C ILE A 244 7.63 -13.92 -12.43
N LYS A 245 7.82 -12.83 -11.64
CA LYS A 245 8.50 -12.86 -10.35
C LYS A 245 7.84 -11.84 -9.41
N GLY A 246 7.32 -12.34 -8.31
CA GLY A 246 6.61 -11.52 -7.32
C GLY A 246 7.52 -11.00 -6.20
N PRO A 247 6.96 -10.21 -5.27
CA PRO A 247 7.72 -9.64 -4.13
C PRO A 247 8.26 -10.71 -3.17
N MET A 248 7.64 -11.89 -3.11
CA MET A 248 8.02 -13.00 -2.22
C MET A 248 9.12 -13.89 -2.78
N ASP A 249 9.42 -13.80 -4.10
CA ASP A 249 10.40 -14.64 -4.76
C ASP A 249 11.84 -14.17 -4.57
N GLY A 250 12.02 -13.06 -3.83
CA GLY A 250 13.31 -12.42 -3.59
C GLY A 250 13.92 -11.77 -4.83
N GLY A 251 14.63 -10.66 -4.67
CA GLY A 251 15.21 -9.87 -5.75
C GLY A 251 14.21 -8.96 -6.46
N GLU A 252 14.45 -8.67 -7.74
CA GLU A 252 13.67 -7.73 -8.52
C GLU A 252 12.35 -8.33 -8.99
N ILE A 253 11.25 -7.58 -8.84
CA ILE A 253 9.93 -7.96 -9.33
C ILE A 253 9.93 -7.87 -10.86
N ILE A 254 9.34 -8.87 -11.53
CA ILE A 254 9.30 -8.96 -12.99
C ILE A 254 7.86 -9.16 -13.43
N THR A 255 7.35 -8.23 -14.24
CA THR A 255 6.02 -8.29 -14.84
C THR A 255 6.13 -8.17 -16.36
N GLU A 256 5.48 -9.06 -17.09
CA GLU A 256 5.29 -8.91 -18.52
C GLU A 256 3.93 -8.27 -18.79
N ILE A 257 3.91 -7.23 -19.62
CA ILE A 257 2.72 -6.49 -20.03
C ILE A 257 2.41 -6.83 -21.47
N TYR A 258 1.20 -7.25 -21.73
CA TYR A 258 0.70 -7.69 -23.03
C TYR A 258 -0.42 -6.77 -23.51
N PHE A 259 -0.29 -6.23 -24.70
CA PHE A 259 -1.35 -5.54 -25.41
C PHE A 259 -1.70 -6.30 -26.70
N PRO A 260 -2.90 -6.90 -26.80
CA PRO A 260 -3.39 -7.41 -28.06
C PRO A 260 -3.45 -6.28 -29.08
N VAL A 261 -2.84 -6.49 -30.25
CA VAL A 261 -2.71 -5.47 -31.31
C VAL A 261 -3.01 -6.03 -32.67
N LYS A 262 -3.35 -5.14 -33.62
CA LYS A 262 -3.38 -5.40 -35.04
C LYS A 262 -2.72 -4.27 -35.83
N LYS A 263 -2.24 -4.54 -37.02
CA LYS A 263 -1.73 -3.47 -37.89
C LYS A 263 -2.84 -2.52 -38.30
N LYS A 264 -2.49 -1.21 -38.40
CA LYS A 264 -3.36 -0.18 -38.98
C LYS A 264 -3.77 -0.49 -40.42
#